data_edc8a6c683d4524c3e3cd2c45388d001
#
_entry.id   edc8a6c683d4524c3e3cd2c45388d001
#
_cell.length_a   1.000
_cell.length_b   1.000
_cell.length_c   1.000
_cell.angle_alpha   90.00
_cell.angle_beta   90.00
_cell.angle_gamma   90.00
#
_symmetry.space_group_name_H-M   'P 1'
#
loop_
_entity.id
_entity.type
_entity.pdbx_description
1 polymer ?
#
loop_
_entity_poly.entity_id
_entity_poly.type
_entity_poly.pdbx_seq_one_letter_code
_entity_poly.pdbx_strand_id
1 'polypeptide(L)'
;ISGEVARYTGIVDCFTRVASEQGVGAFWRGNLTNIIRYFPTQAFNFAFKDGIKAMFPKADKNTEFGKFFAINMASGGLAGAGSLCIVYPLDYARTRLASDVGGGKAQFTGLADCLKKTVASSGVGGLYNGIGVSVMGIIPYRGVYFGLFDTLSGLNPYQKDTNNFIRAGSKFF
;
A
#
# COMPACT_ATOMS: atom_id res chain seq x y z
N ILE A 1 6.53 5.03 -21.95
CA ILE A 1 6.37 3.67 -22.50
C ILE A 1 6.92 3.77 -23.90
N SER A 2 8.16 3.34 -24.11
CA SER A 2 8.80 3.36 -25.40
C SER A 2 8.05 2.44 -26.37
N GLY A 3 7.69 2.98 -27.55
CA GLY A 3 6.83 2.33 -28.55
C GLY A 3 7.46 1.13 -29.30
N GLU A 4 8.48 0.50 -28.77
CA GLU A 4 9.19 -0.61 -29.41
C GLU A 4 8.74 -2.01 -28.98
N VAL A 5 7.84 -2.11 -28.01
CA VAL A 5 7.38 -3.41 -27.51
C VAL A 5 5.95 -3.65 -27.96
N ALA A 6 5.70 -4.77 -28.64
CA ALA A 6 4.37 -5.17 -29.06
C ALA A 6 3.43 -5.27 -27.83
N ARG A 7 2.25 -4.64 -27.94
CA ARG A 7 1.24 -4.68 -26.88
C ARG A 7 0.82 -6.12 -26.59
N TYR A 8 0.58 -6.41 -25.32
CA TYR A 8 -0.03 -7.68 -24.94
C TYR A 8 -1.48 -7.74 -25.42
N THR A 9 -1.87 -8.86 -26.01
CA THR A 9 -3.24 -9.07 -26.52
C THR A 9 -4.20 -9.49 -25.42
N GLY A 10 -3.69 -9.96 -24.29
CA GLY A 10 -4.47 -10.38 -23.12
C GLY A 10 -3.61 -10.88 -21.98
N ILE A 11 -4.28 -11.34 -20.91
CA ILE A 11 -3.62 -11.83 -19.71
C ILE A 11 -2.76 -13.06 -20.02
N VAL A 12 -3.29 -14.01 -20.78
CA VAL A 12 -2.59 -15.26 -21.14
C VAL A 12 -1.36 -14.96 -21.98
N ASP A 13 -1.47 -14.07 -22.98
CA ASP A 13 -0.34 -13.62 -23.80
C ASP A 13 0.75 -12.96 -22.95
N CYS A 14 0.37 -12.13 -21.99
CA CYS A 14 1.31 -11.52 -21.05
C CYS A 14 2.08 -12.60 -20.24
N PHE A 15 1.37 -13.57 -19.68
CA PHE A 15 1.99 -14.64 -18.90
C PHE A 15 2.94 -15.49 -19.76
N THR A 16 2.48 -15.95 -20.92
CA THR A 16 3.30 -16.81 -21.80
C THR A 16 4.52 -16.08 -22.32
N ARG A 17 4.36 -14.82 -22.72
CA ARG A 17 5.47 -13.99 -23.25
C ARG A 17 6.49 -13.66 -22.18
N VAL A 18 6.07 -13.23 -20.98
CA VAL A 18 6.98 -12.97 -19.86
C VAL A 18 7.73 -14.24 -19.45
N ALA A 19 7.03 -15.40 -19.37
CA ALA A 19 7.67 -16.66 -19.03
C ALA A 19 8.70 -17.09 -20.07
N SER A 20 8.41 -16.91 -21.37
CA SER A 20 9.30 -17.32 -22.46
C SER A 20 10.50 -16.37 -22.66
N GLU A 21 10.30 -15.06 -22.54
CA GLU A 21 11.34 -14.05 -22.80
C GLU A 21 12.24 -13.80 -21.59
N GLN A 22 11.70 -13.86 -20.37
CA GLN A 22 12.41 -13.45 -19.16
C GLN A 22 12.51 -14.56 -18.10
N GLY A 23 11.86 -15.69 -18.38
CA GLY A 23 11.78 -16.83 -17.45
C GLY A 23 10.77 -16.62 -16.31
N VAL A 24 10.44 -17.74 -15.65
CA VAL A 24 9.43 -17.77 -14.57
C VAL A 24 9.81 -16.87 -13.38
N GLY A 25 11.10 -16.70 -13.12
CA GLY A 25 11.60 -15.80 -12.05
C GLY A 25 11.21 -14.34 -12.23
N ALA A 26 10.89 -13.90 -13.47
CA ALA A 26 10.49 -12.52 -13.75
C ALA A 26 9.18 -12.12 -13.05
N PHE A 27 8.26 -13.07 -12.81
CA PHE A 27 7.01 -12.82 -12.07
C PHE A 27 7.24 -12.40 -10.61
N TRP A 28 8.40 -12.76 -10.07
CA TRP A 28 8.76 -12.41 -8.69
C TRP A 28 9.57 -11.13 -8.58
N ARG A 29 9.87 -10.47 -9.72
CA ARG A 29 10.51 -9.15 -9.71
C ARG A 29 9.60 -8.16 -8.97
N GLY A 30 10.18 -7.38 -8.11
CA GLY A 30 9.41 -6.46 -7.26
C GLY A 30 8.74 -7.09 -6.03
N ASN A 31 8.51 -8.41 -6.01
CA ASN A 31 7.91 -9.06 -4.84
C ASN A 31 8.86 -9.02 -3.63
N LEU A 32 10.15 -9.23 -3.84
CA LEU A 32 11.16 -9.05 -2.79
C LEU A 32 11.11 -7.63 -2.20
N THR A 33 11.01 -6.61 -3.05
CA THR A 33 10.84 -5.22 -2.63
C THR A 33 9.56 -5.02 -1.84
N ASN A 34 8.48 -5.71 -2.22
CA ASN A 34 7.22 -5.66 -1.49
C ASN A 34 7.33 -6.24 -0.07
N ILE A 35 8.04 -7.37 0.07
CA ILE A 35 8.28 -8.00 1.37
C ILE A 35 9.16 -7.09 2.25
N ILE A 36 10.26 -6.56 1.70
CA ILE A 36 11.14 -5.63 2.42
C ILE A 36 10.39 -4.39 2.87
N ARG A 37 9.50 -3.85 2.03
CA ARG A 37 8.68 -2.67 2.34
C ARG A 37 7.64 -2.93 3.43
N TYR A 38 7.10 -4.15 3.50
CA TYR A 38 6.00 -4.47 4.41
C TYR A 38 6.38 -4.27 5.88
N PHE A 39 7.58 -4.69 6.26
CA PHE A 39 8.06 -4.56 7.63
C PHE A 39 8.18 -3.10 8.10
N PRO A 40 8.95 -2.21 7.41
CA PRO A 40 9.01 -0.80 7.79
C PRO A 40 7.63 -0.11 7.77
N THR A 41 6.80 -0.41 6.76
CA THR A 41 5.46 0.17 6.66
C THR A 41 4.62 -0.14 7.89
N GLN A 42 4.62 -1.37 8.35
CA GLN A 42 3.87 -1.77 9.54
C GLN A 42 4.46 -1.15 10.82
N ALA A 43 5.78 -1.17 10.96
CA ALA A 43 6.45 -0.57 12.11
C ALA A 43 6.11 0.93 12.25
N PHE A 44 6.21 1.69 11.16
CA PHE A 44 5.87 3.11 11.16
C PHE A 44 4.37 3.38 11.32
N ASN A 45 3.51 2.55 10.73
CA ASN A 45 2.07 2.67 10.93
C ASN A 45 1.68 2.50 12.41
N PHE A 46 2.26 1.52 13.11
CA PHE A 46 2.01 1.34 14.54
C PHE A 46 2.57 2.49 15.36
N ALA A 47 3.84 2.87 15.14
CA ALA A 47 4.49 3.96 15.86
C ALA A 47 3.73 5.29 15.71
N PHE A 48 3.34 5.65 14.50
CA PHE A 48 2.60 6.90 14.25
C PHE A 48 1.16 6.83 14.71
N LYS A 49 0.49 5.68 14.57
CA LYS A 49 -0.91 5.54 14.99
C LYS A 49 -1.10 5.85 16.48
N ASP A 50 -0.24 5.30 17.32
CA ASP A 50 -0.36 5.49 18.76
C ASP A 50 0.05 6.91 19.17
N GLY A 51 1.13 7.44 18.60
CA GLY A 51 1.58 8.82 18.85
C GLY A 51 0.58 9.87 18.37
N ILE A 52 0.07 9.73 17.15
CA ILE A 52 -0.89 10.68 16.59
C ILE A 52 -2.24 10.55 17.30
N LYS A 53 -2.69 9.35 17.62
CA LYS A 53 -3.95 9.15 18.36
C LYS A 53 -3.91 9.75 19.75
N ALA A 54 -2.76 9.79 20.40
CA ALA A 54 -2.57 10.44 21.70
C ALA A 54 -2.71 11.97 21.65
N MET A 55 -2.50 12.58 20.47
CA MET A 55 -2.66 14.03 20.26
C MET A 55 -4.11 14.47 20.10
N PHE A 56 -5.02 13.55 19.80
CA PHE A 56 -6.45 13.86 19.64
C PHE A 56 -7.22 13.65 20.93
N PRO A 57 -8.26 14.46 21.20
CA PRO A 57 -9.13 14.28 22.34
C PRO A 57 -9.83 12.91 22.26
N LYS A 58 -9.99 12.27 23.41
CA LYS A 58 -10.72 11.00 23.49
C LYS A 58 -12.21 11.28 23.27
N ALA A 59 -12.76 10.75 22.19
CA ALA A 59 -14.20 10.80 21.91
C ALA A 59 -14.82 9.44 22.22
N ASP A 60 -16.00 9.46 22.84
CA ASP A 60 -16.73 8.25 23.17
C ASP A 60 -17.55 7.80 21.96
N LYS A 61 -17.41 6.50 21.60
CA LYS A 61 -18.09 5.88 20.48
C LYS A 61 -19.62 5.97 20.57
N ASN A 62 -20.16 5.95 21.81
CA ASN A 62 -21.60 5.86 22.04
C ASN A 62 -22.30 7.21 22.07
N THR A 63 -21.61 8.28 22.50
CA THR A 63 -22.18 9.62 22.67
C THR A 63 -21.84 10.56 21.54
N GLU A 64 -20.66 10.42 20.91
CA GLU A 64 -20.15 11.33 19.88
C GLU A 64 -19.58 10.57 18.67
N PHE A 65 -20.38 9.71 18.06
CA PHE A 65 -19.95 8.85 16.95
C PHE A 65 -19.30 9.65 15.80
N GLY A 66 -19.83 10.82 15.44
CA GLY A 66 -19.29 11.66 14.37
C GLY A 66 -17.87 12.15 14.67
N LYS A 67 -17.62 12.60 15.92
CA LYS A 67 -16.27 13.00 16.35
C LYS A 67 -15.33 11.81 16.44
N PHE A 68 -15.79 10.71 17.02
CA PHE A 68 -15.03 9.47 17.09
C PHE A 68 -14.57 9.01 15.69
N PHE A 69 -15.50 9.00 14.73
CA PHE A 69 -15.20 8.63 13.33
C PHE A 69 -14.20 9.60 12.69
N ALA A 70 -14.41 10.90 12.82
CA ALA A 70 -13.53 11.94 12.26
C ALA A 70 -12.11 11.85 12.85
N ILE A 71 -11.97 11.64 14.16
CA ILE A 71 -10.67 11.49 14.83
C ILE A 71 -9.95 10.24 14.36
N ASN A 72 -10.65 9.08 14.26
CA ASN A 72 -10.04 7.86 13.77
C ASN A 72 -9.62 7.98 12.29
N MET A 73 -10.44 8.63 11.45
CA MET A 73 -10.11 8.88 10.07
C MET A 73 -8.92 9.84 9.92
N ALA A 74 -8.90 10.94 10.67
CA ALA A 74 -7.80 11.91 10.65
C ALA A 74 -6.50 11.29 11.18
N SER A 75 -6.54 10.64 12.35
CA SER A 75 -5.35 10.01 12.93
C SER A 75 -4.80 8.87 12.08
N GLY A 76 -5.68 8.04 11.52
CA GLY A 76 -5.29 6.96 10.59
C GLY A 76 -4.73 7.49 9.27
N GLY A 77 -5.34 8.55 8.72
CA GLY A 77 -4.87 9.22 7.50
C GLY A 77 -3.51 9.87 7.69
N LEU A 78 -3.30 10.61 8.78
CA LEU A 78 -2.02 11.24 9.11
C LEU A 78 -0.92 10.20 9.40
N ALA A 79 -1.23 9.14 10.14
CA ALA A 79 -0.30 8.05 10.39
C ALA A 79 0.10 7.35 9.09
N GLY A 80 -0.87 7.10 8.21
CA GLY A 80 -0.63 6.51 6.88
C GLY A 80 0.20 7.42 5.98
N ALA A 81 -0.09 8.71 5.95
CA ALA A 81 0.67 9.69 5.16
C ALA A 81 2.11 9.83 5.69
N GLY A 82 2.30 9.92 7.01
CA GLY A 82 3.64 9.97 7.62
C GLY A 82 4.47 8.72 7.34
N SER A 83 3.87 7.54 7.49
CA SER A 83 4.49 6.26 7.14
C SER A 83 4.84 6.21 5.64
N LEU A 84 3.93 6.66 4.77
CA LEU A 84 4.15 6.71 3.33
C LEU A 84 5.34 7.59 2.97
N CYS A 85 5.48 8.78 3.57
CA CYS A 85 6.60 9.68 3.30
C CYS A 85 7.95 9.00 3.54
N ILE A 86 8.06 8.16 4.56
CA ILE A 86 9.31 7.46 4.87
C ILE A 86 9.54 6.28 3.93
N VAL A 87 8.47 5.53 3.62
CA VAL A 87 8.56 4.28 2.85
C VAL A 87 8.47 4.52 1.34
N TYR A 88 8.08 5.72 0.92
CA TYR A 88 7.82 6.05 -0.49
C TYR A 88 8.95 5.71 -1.47
N PRO A 89 10.24 5.89 -1.16
CA PRO A 89 11.31 5.43 -2.04
C PRO A 89 11.25 3.95 -2.39
N LEU A 90 10.81 3.11 -1.46
CA LEU A 90 10.60 1.67 -1.70
C LEU A 90 9.37 1.41 -2.56
N ASP A 91 8.29 2.19 -2.39
CA ASP A 91 7.10 2.13 -3.23
C ASP A 91 7.41 2.53 -4.67
N TYR A 92 8.17 3.60 -4.84
CA TYR A 92 8.64 4.04 -6.15
C TYR A 92 9.47 2.95 -6.85
N ALA A 93 10.46 2.41 -6.14
CA ALA A 93 11.32 1.36 -6.70
C ALA A 93 10.53 0.09 -7.07
N ARG A 94 9.56 -0.33 -6.23
CA ARG A 94 8.67 -1.45 -6.53
C ARG A 94 7.89 -1.23 -7.82
N THR A 95 7.29 -0.07 -7.98
CA THR A 95 6.49 0.26 -9.16
C THR A 95 7.36 0.27 -10.43
N ARG A 96 8.56 0.84 -10.33
CA ARG A 96 9.52 0.85 -11.44
C ARG A 96 9.99 -0.56 -11.81
N LEU A 97 10.36 -1.38 -10.83
CA LEU A 97 10.78 -2.76 -11.07
C LEU A 97 9.64 -3.62 -11.64
N ALA A 98 8.40 -3.41 -11.17
CA ALA A 98 7.24 -4.12 -11.71
C ALA A 98 6.92 -3.70 -13.15
N SER A 99 7.12 -2.42 -13.51
CA SER A 99 6.89 -1.91 -14.87
C SER A 99 8.04 -2.23 -15.83
N ASP A 100 9.20 -2.63 -15.32
CA ASP A 100 10.39 -2.98 -16.12
C ASP A 100 10.29 -4.41 -16.74
N VAL A 101 9.18 -5.08 -16.51
CA VAL A 101 8.86 -6.38 -17.10
C VAL A 101 8.18 -6.14 -18.44
N GLY A 102 8.83 -6.50 -19.55
CA GLY A 102 8.25 -6.40 -20.88
C GLY A 102 9.02 -5.59 -21.91
N GLY A 103 10.18 -5.03 -21.53
CA GLY A 103 11.02 -4.22 -22.42
C GLY A 103 12.22 -4.93 -23.06
N GLY A 104 12.24 -6.26 -23.11
CA GLY A 104 13.33 -7.05 -23.69
C GLY A 104 14.62 -7.09 -22.87
N LYS A 105 15.13 -5.95 -22.39
CA LYS A 105 16.26 -5.86 -21.45
C LYS A 105 15.82 -5.14 -20.19
N ALA A 106 15.93 -5.80 -19.05
CA ALA A 106 15.65 -5.18 -17.77
C ALA A 106 16.57 -3.95 -17.56
N GLN A 107 15.99 -2.77 -17.33
CA GLN A 107 16.75 -1.55 -17.08
C GLN A 107 17.41 -1.56 -15.69
N PHE A 108 16.80 -2.28 -14.76
CA PHE A 108 17.24 -2.36 -13.37
C PHE A 108 17.52 -3.81 -12.98
N THR A 109 18.68 -4.03 -12.39
CA THR A 109 19.09 -5.36 -11.89
C THR A 109 18.46 -5.69 -10.54
N GLY A 110 17.93 -4.69 -9.81
CA GLY A 110 17.27 -4.87 -8.53
C GLY A 110 16.96 -3.56 -7.82
N LEU A 111 16.49 -3.66 -6.57
CA LEU A 111 16.07 -2.53 -5.76
C LEU A 111 17.16 -1.46 -5.60
N ALA A 112 18.38 -1.88 -5.21
CA ALA A 112 19.49 -0.94 -4.98
C ALA A 112 19.92 -0.23 -6.26
N ASP A 113 19.95 -0.92 -7.38
CA ASP A 113 20.30 -0.36 -8.69
C ASP A 113 19.24 0.64 -9.15
N CYS A 114 17.96 0.33 -8.98
CA CYS A 114 16.85 1.23 -9.29
C CYS A 114 16.94 2.54 -8.47
N LEU A 115 17.16 2.45 -7.18
CA LEU A 115 17.30 3.62 -6.31
C LEU A 115 18.53 4.46 -6.70
N LYS A 116 19.71 3.83 -6.90
CA LYS A 116 20.95 4.53 -7.29
C LYS A 116 20.79 5.24 -8.64
N LYS A 117 20.29 4.56 -9.65
CA LYS A 117 20.07 5.13 -10.99
C LYS A 117 19.07 6.29 -10.97
N THR A 118 18.00 6.17 -10.20
CA THR A 118 17.01 7.24 -10.06
C THR A 118 17.60 8.46 -9.36
N VAL A 119 18.34 8.26 -8.28
CA VAL A 119 19.03 9.38 -7.59
C VAL A 119 20.07 10.02 -8.48
N ALA A 120 20.83 9.24 -9.26
CA ALA A 120 21.83 9.76 -10.20
C ALA A 120 21.20 10.57 -11.34
N SER A 121 20.02 10.17 -11.82
CA SER A 121 19.36 10.84 -12.97
C SER A 121 18.48 12.03 -12.58
N SER A 122 17.78 11.94 -11.47
CA SER A 122 16.72 12.89 -11.09
C SER A 122 16.88 13.44 -9.67
N GLY A 123 17.99 13.10 -9.00
CA GLY A 123 18.22 13.47 -7.61
C GLY A 123 17.28 12.72 -6.64
N VAL A 124 17.40 13.03 -5.35
CA VAL A 124 16.58 12.44 -4.29
C VAL A 124 15.08 12.74 -4.51
N GLY A 125 14.75 13.93 -5.04
CA GLY A 125 13.38 14.32 -5.37
C GLY A 125 12.71 13.40 -6.39
N GLY A 126 13.47 12.76 -7.28
CA GLY A 126 12.97 11.80 -8.25
C GLY A 126 12.33 10.57 -7.62
N LEU A 127 12.79 10.17 -6.42
CA LEU A 127 12.21 9.06 -5.65
C LEU A 127 10.82 9.37 -5.11
N TYR A 128 10.46 10.65 -5.01
CA TYR A 128 9.19 11.13 -4.46
C TYR A 128 8.19 11.55 -5.55
N ASN A 129 8.50 11.26 -6.82
CA ASN A 129 7.58 11.52 -7.91
C ASN A 129 6.27 10.75 -7.72
N GLY A 130 5.14 11.48 -7.70
CA GLY A 130 3.81 10.91 -7.52
C GLY A 130 3.33 10.81 -6.07
N ILE A 131 4.14 11.19 -5.07
CA ILE A 131 3.76 11.11 -3.65
C ILE A 131 2.47 11.91 -3.36
N GLY A 132 2.30 13.08 -3.96
CA GLY A 132 1.11 13.91 -3.76
C GLY A 132 -0.19 13.18 -4.13
N VAL A 133 -0.21 12.52 -5.28
CA VAL A 133 -1.35 11.72 -5.72
C VAL A 133 -1.57 10.51 -4.80
N SER A 134 -0.51 9.87 -4.36
CA SER A 134 -0.58 8.72 -3.44
C SER A 134 -1.13 9.13 -2.08
N VAL A 135 -0.70 10.25 -1.52
CA VAL A 135 -1.23 10.80 -0.26
C VAL A 135 -2.70 11.19 -0.42
N MET A 136 -3.05 11.84 -1.53
CA MET A 136 -4.45 12.20 -1.81
C MET A 136 -5.35 10.96 -1.95
N GLY A 137 -4.84 9.86 -2.49
CA GLY A 137 -5.56 8.59 -2.61
C GLY A 137 -5.71 7.83 -1.28
N ILE A 138 -4.75 7.95 -0.36
CA ILE A 138 -4.79 7.26 0.93
C ILE A 138 -5.94 7.76 1.83
N ILE A 139 -6.25 9.05 1.80
CA ILE A 139 -7.28 9.66 2.66
C ILE A 139 -8.66 9.05 2.39
N PRO A 140 -9.21 9.11 1.14
CA PRO A 140 -10.51 8.50 0.85
C PRO A 140 -10.48 6.98 0.99
N TYR A 141 -9.39 6.31 0.62
CA TYR A 141 -9.26 4.87 0.80
C TYR A 141 -9.42 4.47 2.28
N ARG A 142 -8.71 5.13 3.18
CA ARG A 142 -8.83 4.89 4.63
C ARG A 142 -10.22 5.22 5.16
N GLY A 143 -10.82 6.31 4.69
CA GLY A 143 -12.17 6.70 5.07
C GLY A 143 -13.22 5.66 4.69
N VAL A 144 -13.19 5.18 3.45
CA VAL A 144 -14.08 4.12 2.97
C VAL A 144 -13.81 2.81 3.69
N TYR A 145 -12.56 2.42 3.85
CA TYR A 145 -12.19 1.19 4.53
C TYR A 145 -12.71 1.15 5.98
N PHE A 146 -12.43 2.18 6.76
CA PHE A 146 -12.90 2.24 8.15
C PHE A 146 -14.40 2.42 8.25
N GLY A 147 -14.99 3.26 7.40
CA GLY A 147 -16.44 3.47 7.37
C GLY A 147 -17.21 2.19 7.05
N LEU A 148 -16.77 1.44 6.02
CA LEU A 148 -17.39 0.16 5.67
C LEU A 148 -17.14 -0.89 6.75
N PHE A 149 -15.91 -1.00 7.25
CA PHE A 149 -15.58 -1.98 8.27
C PHE A 149 -16.38 -1.76 9.56
N ASP A 150 -16.48 -0.53 10.05
CA ASP A 150 -17.23 -0.21 11.27
C ASP A 150 -18.74 -0.40 11.06
N THR A 151 -19.27 -0.05 9.89
CA THR A 151 -20.67 -0.27 9.54
C THR A 151 -21.01 -1.75 9.48
N LEU A 152 -20.23 -2.53 8.74
CA LEU A 152 -20.42 -3.98 8.62
C LEU A 152 -20.22 -4.69 9.96
N SER A 153 -19.23 -4.26 10.74
CA SER A 153 -19.04 -4.79 12.10
C SER A 153 -20.21 -4.46 13.02
N GLY A 154 -20.79 -3.26 12.88
CA GLY A 154 -21.98 -2.87 13.66
C GLY A 154 -23.24 -3.64 13.29
N LEU A 155 -23.38 -4.05 12.02
CA LEU A 155 -24.50 -4.86 11.51
C LEU A 155 -24.33 -6.36 11.77
N ASN A 156 -23.13 -6.79 12.20
CA ASN A 156 -22.87 -8.21 12.46
C ASN A 156 -23.55 -8.69 13.76
N PRO A 157 -24.58 -9.55 13.69
CA PRO A 157 -25.31 -10.02 14.85
C PRO A 157 -24.46 -10.88 15.81
N TYR A 158 -23.39 -11.48 15.29
CA TYR A 158 -22.50 -12.37 16.04
C TYR A 158 -21.35 -11.62 16.78
N GLN A 159 -21.32 -10.29 16.72
CA GLN A 159 -20.28 -9.50 17.38
C GLN A 159 -20.34 -9.62 18.93
N LYS A 160 -21.52 -9.91 19.47
CA LYS A 160 -21.76 -10.10 20.93
C LYS A 160 -21.71 -11.56 21.36
N ASP A 161 -21.42 -12.49 20.45
CA ASP A 161 -21.39 -13.90 20.76
C ASP A 161 -20.24 -14.24 21.72
N THR A 162 -20.53 -15.04 22.74
CA THR A 162 -19.57 -15.44 23.78
C THR A 162 -18.49 -16.37 23.23
N ASN A 163 -18.74 -16.98 22.05
CA ASN A 163 -17.83 -17.92 21.42
C ASN A 163 -16.79 -17.19 20.57
N ASN A 164 -15.54 -17.14 21.07
CA ASN A 164 -14.45 -16.41 20.42
C ASN A 164 -14.19 -16.88 18.98
N PHE A 165 -14.47 -18.13 18.65
CA PHE A 165 -14.27 -18.69 17.31
C PHE A 165 -15.32 -18.18 16.32
N ILE A 166 -16.61 -18.15 16.73
CA ILE A 166 -17.72 -17.63 15.90
C ILE A 166 -17.52 -16.12 15.69
N ARG A 167 -17.16 -15.40 16.76
CA ARG A 167 -16.87 -13.95 16.71
C ARG A 167 -15.67 -13.63 15.82
N ALA A 168 -14.63 -14.43 15.82
CA ALA A 168 -13.47 -14.25 14.93
C ALA A 168 -13.84 -14.60 13.47
N GLY A 169 -14.54 -15.71 13.24
CA GLY A 169 -14.97 -16.14 11.90
C GLY A 169 -15.91 -15.13 11.24
N SER A 170 -16.87 -14.57 12.00
CA SER A 170 -17.84 -13.59 11.47
C SER A 170 -17.23 -12.24 11.07
N LYS A 171 -15.97 -11.97 11.39
CA LYS A 171 -15.23 -10.77 10.93
C LYS A 171 -14.55 -10.96 9.59
N PHE A 172 -14.51 -12.19 9.06
CA PHE A 172 -13.92 -12.51 7.76
C PHE A 172 -14.98 -12.56 6.64
N PHE A 173 -16.26 -12.55 6.95
CA PHE A 173 -17.39 -12.46 6.06
C PHE A 173 -18.13 -11.13 6.28
#